data_5fff69248bab9bf5f4c8dca2d6c866f1
#
_entry.id   5fff69248bab9bf5f4c8dca2d6c866f1
#
_cell.length_a   1.000
_cell.length_b   1.000
_cell.length_c   1.000
_cell.angle_alpha   90.00
_cell.angle_beta   90.00
_cell.angle_gamma   90.00
#
_symmetry.space_group_name_H-M   'P 1'
#
loop_
_entity.id
_entity.type
_entity.pdbx_description
1 polymer ?
#
loop_
_entity_poly.entity_id
_entity_poly.type
_entity_poly.pdbx_seq_one_letter_code
_entity_poly.pdbx_strand_id
1 'polypeptide(L)'
;MLAQQATAQPHLQDGYGPQNVEKCIKLHNSIVSHASSKLPPHQQPKVERSWFAAHSLDPGSPGLDIELDEDLVAFLSGIDIVIREKHQHLAFTPFLIGISAPNELRPDAWEGIDEYEDFILLYKGIGHDPGGLVYSRTTHQVCFVRDPFDEPRERMWGDLHAVLELYLRSIESGKFVVDAEHPGFGNRDGLVTQGWRVAEWTEKELRQVLDIWESLVDAVTARLPESVGVSGAKEDHGDEEPPPKKKRKMEDFGLIPAEVSNKYPAIPPFARVFLSRAKKPRFTSIAPQLDVPNEAFIHRVGAELQARYPDASLDTHQHELADCTPFLLFPWRAPGVQFSSQDERDRWQSLRKQSILDDRVGLYLVPDVLHAHASTLLLPFQLGEKRHVVMGDGSTVDRPAQDALYRHGVCNPFMPDHGTPLAAILVNWWEQVENDSWSVNVSGVDGGEELWKKADTEEDAEDFQTDWSC
;
A
#
# COMPACT_ATOMS: atom_id res chain seq x y z
N MET A 1 17.52 16.91 5.39
CA MET A 1 16.29 17.68 5.06
C MET A 1 15.13 16.78 4.61
N LEU A 2 15.38 15.56 4.12
CA LEU A 2 14.32 14.59 3.77
C LEU A 2 13.71 13.90 4.99
N ALA A 3 14.48 13.67 6.05
CA ALA A 3 13.99 13.02 7.28
C ALA A 3 12.97 13.86 8.09
N GLN A 4 12.88 15.17 7.87
CA GLN A 4 11.94 16.03 8.60
C GLN A 4 10.55 16.10 7.97
N GLN A 5 10.32 15.50 6.79
CA GLN A 5 8.99 15.42 6.19
C GLN A 5 8.27 14.07 6.45
N ALA A 6 9.00 13.05 6.90
CA ALA A 6 8.46 11.72 7.16
C ALA A 6 7.88 11.51 8.57
N THR A 7 8.10 12.45 9.50
CA THR A 7 7.74 12.26 10.92
C THR A 7 6.49 13.00 11.38
N ALA A 8 5.57 13.31 10.50
CA ALA A 8 4.24 13.73 10.94
C ALA A 8 3.32 12.48 11.00
N GLN A 9 3.51 11.63 12.02
CA GLN A 9 2.39 10.81 12.49
C GLN A 9 1.23 11.76 12.69
N PRO A 10 0.05 11.54 12.09
CA PRO A 10 -1.13 12.24 12.54
C PRO A 10 -1.29 11.84 14.00
N HIS A 11 -1.00 12.77 14.91
CA HIS A 11 -1.19 12.55 16.33
C HIS A 11 -2.64 12.13 16.56
N LEU A 12 -2.86 10.88 16.94
CA LEU A 12 -4.14 10.28 17.35
C LEU A 12 -4.75 10.97 18.59
N GLN A 13 -4.30 12.19 18.95
CA GLN A 13 -4.65 12.84 20.21
C GLN A 13 -5.38 14.18 20.10
N ASP A 14 -5.58 14.71 18.91
CA ASP A 14 -6.40 15.92 18.79
C ASP A 14 -7.88 15.51 18.77
N GLY A 15 -8.49 15.52 19.93
CA GLY A 15 -9.89 15.16 20.13
C GLY A 15 -10.82 15.86 19.15
N TYR A 16 -11.84 15.13 18.72
CA TYR A 16 -12.90 15.60 17.83
C TYR A 16 -13.51 16.89 18.40
N GLY A 17 -13.18 18.02 17.82
CA GLY A 17 -13.67 19.34 18.21
C GLY A 17 -14.41 20.01 17.05
N PRO A 18 -15.15 21.09 17.26
CA PRO A 18 -15.92 21.80 16.23
C PRO A 18 -15.10 22.17 14.97
N GLN A 19 -13.80 22.42 15.13
CA GLN A 19 -12.90 22.70 14.02
C GLN A 19 -12.68 21.50 13.09
N ASN A 20 -12.76 20.27 13.63
CA ASN A 20 -12.64 19.05 12.84
C ASN A 20 -13.90 18.76 12.02
N VAL A 21 -15.09 19.09 12.51
CA VAL A 21 -16.36 18.93 11.77
C VAL A 21 -16.35 19.77 10.49
N GLU A 22 -15.99 21.05 10.57
CA GLU A 22 -15.88 21.92 9.40
C GLU A 22 -14.84 21.42 8.40
N LYS A 23 -13.70 20.90 8.90
CA LYS A 23 -12.67 20.28 8.06
C LYS A 23 -13.22 19.05 7.35
N CYS A 24 -13.93 18.17 8.05
CA CYS A 24 -14.55 16.97 7.49
C CYS A 24 -15.57 17.33 6.39
N ILE A 25 -16.45 18.32 6.64
CA ILE A 25 -17.44 18.82 5.65
C ILE A 25 -16.69 19.30 4.38
N LYS A 26 -15.64 20.09 4.56
CA LYS A 26 -14.86 20.65 3.44
C LYS A 26 -14.19 19.56 2.60
N LEU A 27 -13.57 18.59 3.25
CA LEU A 27 -12.91 17.45 2.60
C LEU A 27 -13.93 16.60 1.84
N HIS A 28 -15.06 16.24 2.47
CA HIS A 28 -16.12 15.48 1.85
C HIS A 28 -16.64 16.19 0.59
N ASN A 29 -17.01 17.48 0.70
CA ASN A 29 -17.55 18.25 -0.41
C ASN A 29 -16.51 18.44 -1.54
N SER A 30 -15.21 18.53 -1.20
CA SER A 30 -14.13 18.57 -2.18
C SER A 30 -14.03 17.28 -2.98
N ILE A 31 -14.17 16.12 -2.34
CA ILE A 31 -14.18 14.81 -3.00
C ILE A 31 -15.38 14.72 -3.96
N VAL A 32 -16.59 15.05 -3.49
CA VAL A 32 -17.82 15.04 -4.31
C VAL A 32 -17.69 15.97 -5.50
N SER A 33 -17.22 17.21 -5.28
CA SER A 33 -17.04 18.19 -6.33
C SER A 33 -16.01 17.75 -7.37
N HIS A 34 -14.87 17.21 -6.91
CA HIS A 34 -13.85 16.69 -7.82
C HIS A 34 -14.39 15.56 -8.68
N ALA A 35 -15.01 14.57 -8.07
CA ALA A 35 -15.58 13.42 -8.76
C ALA A 35 -16.64 13.85 -9.80
N SER A 36 -17.58 14.68 -9.39
CA SER A 36 -18.65 15.16 -10.27
C SER A 36 -18.11 15.99 -11.45
N SER A 37 -17.10 16.85 -11.22
CA SER A 37 -16.54 17.72 -12.26
C SER A 37 -15.79 16.99 -13.37
N LYS A 38 -15.34 15.77 -13.11
CA LYS A 38 -14.62 14.94 -14.10
C LYS A 38 -15.55 14.16 -15.02
N LEU A 39 -16.81 14.05 -14.67
CA LEU A 39 -17.80 13.39 -15.51
C LEU A 39 -18.29 14.32 -16.63
N PRO A 40 -18.64 13.76 -17.81
CA PRO A 40 -19.33 14.50 -18.86
C PRO A 40 -20.62 15.16 -18.32
N PRO A 41 -21.03 16.35 -18.81
CA PRO A 41 -22.18 17.07 -18.26
C PRO A 41 -23.49 16.26 -18.16
N HIS A 42 -23.69 15.34 -19.10
CA HIS A 42 -24.89 14.48 -19.13
C HIS A 42 -24.82 13.29 -18.14
N GLN A 43 -23.66 13.06 -17.56
CA GLN A 43 -23.42 12.01 -16.55
C GLN A 43 -23.19 12.59 -15.15
N GLN A 44 -23.11 13.92 -15.03
CA GLN A 44 -22.95 14.55 -13.73
C GLN A 44 -24.18 14.26 -12.86
N PRO A 45 -23.96 13.73 -11.64
CA PRO A 45 -25.08 13.43 -10.76
C PRO A 45 -25.70 14.71 -10.21
N LYS A 46 -26.97 14.63 -9.85
CA LYS A 46 -27.59 15.66 -9.01
C LYS A 46 -26.94 15.61 -7.62
N VAL A 47 -26.56 16.77 -7.12
CA VAL A 47 -26.03 16.92 -5.75
C VAL A 47 -27.05 17.67 -4.92
N GLU A 48 -27.41 17.13 -3.77
CA GLU A 48 -28.27 17.75 -2.77
C GLU A 48 -27.43 18.19 -1.59
N ARG A 49 -27.65 19.40 -1.10
CA ARG A 49 -26.96 19.92 0.06
C ARG A 49 -27.65 19.44 1.33
N SER A 50 -26.92 18.87 2.26
CA SER A 50 -27.41 18.22 3.48
C SER A 50 -27.97 16.81 3.27
N TRP A 51 -27.47 15.89 4.05
CA TRP A 51 -27.99 14.52 4.13
C TRP A 51 -29.46 14.49 4.56
N PHE A 52 -29.84 15.34 5.51
CA PHE A 52 -31.22 15.44 5.98
C PHE A 52 -32.16 15.85 4.84
N ALA A 53 -31.80 16.86 4.07
CA ALA A 53 -32.59 17.28 2.93
C ALA A 53 -32.69 16.20 1.85
N ALA A 54 -31.58 15.48 1.56
CA ALA A 54 -31.56 14.39 0.60
C ALA A 54 -32.52 13.24 0.97
N HIS A 55 -32.78 13.05 2.25
CA HIS A 55 -33.70 12.02 2.77
C HIS A 55 -35.04 12.54 3.27
N SER A 56 -35.35 13.83 3.04
CA SER A 56 -36.59 14.47 3.49
C SER A 56 -36.83 14.38 4.99
N LEU A 57 -35.73 14.52 5.76
CA LEU A 57 -35.71 14.52 7.22
C LEU A 57 -35.36 15.91 7.75
N ASP A 58 -35.81 16.21 8.98
CA ASP A 58 -35.33 17.37 9.74
C ASP A 58 -34.28 16.94 10.76
N PRO A 59 -33.22 17.75 11.02
CA PRO A 59 -32.29 17.48 12.11
C PRO A 59 -33.04 17.37 13.45
N GLY A 60 -32.86 16.25 14.16
CA GLY A 60 -33.60 15.97 15.40
C GLY A 60 -35.01 15.42 15.22
N SER A 61 -35.40 15.03 14.00
CA SER A 61 -36.67 14.37 13.72
C SER A 61 -36.79 13.02 14.43
N PRO A 62 -37.94 12.66 15.04
CA PRO A 62 -38.15 11.36 15.66
C PRO A 62 -38.20 10.18 14.66
N GLY A 63 -37.94 10.43 13.40
CA GLY A 63 -37.93 9.41 12.34
C GLY A 63 -36.61 8.68 12.16
N LEU A 64 -35.63 8.94 12.99
CA LEU A 64 -34.39 8.16 13.03
C LEU A 64 -34.44 7.24 14.27
N ASP A 65 -34.28 5.95 14.05
CA ASP A 65 -34.18 4.95 15.15
C ASP A 65 -32.85 5.04 15.91
N ILE A 66 -32.02 6.03 15.58
CA ILE A 66 -30.68 6.24 16.15
C ILE A 66 -30.55 7.69 16.59
N GLU A 67 -30.06 7.88 17.82
CA GLU A 67 -29.69 9.20 18.32
C GLU A 67 -28.33 9.61 17.71
N LEU A 68 -28.29 10.75 17.04
CA LEU A 68 -27.09 11.34 16.48
C LEU A 68 -26.56 12.41 17.45
N ASP A 69 -25.24 12.42 17.68
CA ASP A 69 -24.59 13.48 18.44
C ASP A 69 -24.56 14.81 17.65
N GLU A 70 -24.30 15.92 18.34
CA GLU A 70 -24.33 17.27 17.75
C GLU A 70 -23.32 17.44 16.61
N ASP A 71 -22.13 16.84 16.74
CA ASP A 71 -21.06 16.93 15.74
C ASP A 71 -21.45 16.16 14.48
N LEU A 72 -22.03 14.98 14.62
CA LEU A 72 -22.51 14.19 13.50
C LEU A 72 -23.71 14.87 12.79
N VAL A 73 -24.62 15.46 13.57
CA VAL A 73 -25.71 16.28 13.02
C VAL A 73 -25.16 17.47 12.22
N ALA A 74 -24.14 18.17 12.74
CA ALA A 74 -23.50 19.28 12.05
C ALA A 74 -22.80 18.83 10.76
N PHE A 75 -22.08 17.70 10.82
CA PHE A 75 -21.44 17.09 9.66
C PHE A 75 -22.46 16.73 8.57
N LEU A 76 -23.49 15.95 8.92
CA LEU A 76 -24.53 15.50 7.98
C LEU A 76 -25.37 16.67 7.40
N SER A 77 -25.47 17.77 8.14
CA SER A 77 -26.14 18.99 7.66
C SER A 77 -25.32 19.78 6.64
N GLY A 78 -23.98 19.66 6.69
CA GLY A 78 -23.06 20.47 5.87
C GLY A 78 -22.53 19.79 4.62
N ILE A 79 -22.72 18.49 4.46
CA ILE A 79 -22.15 17.71 3.36
C ILE A 79 -23.04 17.71 2.12
N ASP A 80 -22.40 17.55 0.97
CA ASP A 80 -23.01 17.38 -0.33
C ASP A 80 -23.29 15.89 -0.60
N ILE A 81 -24.54 15.54 -0.90
CA ILE A 81 -24.96 14.16 -1.16
C ILE A 81 -25.23 13.95 -2.65
N VAL A 82 -24.58 12.95 -3.22
CA VAL A 82 -24.82 12.52 -4.60
C VAL A 82 -26.16 11.76 -4.65
N ILE A 83 -27.15 12.32 -5.30
CA ILE A 83 -28.44 11.66 -5.54
C ILE A 83 -28.29 10.70 -6.71
N ARG A 84 -28.53 9.42 -6.43
CA ARG A 84 -28.39 8.34 -7.42
C ARG A 84 -29.69 8.16 -8.19
N GLU A 85 -29.65 8.39 -9.47
CA GLU A 85 -30.71 7.99 -10.39
C GLU A 85 -30.40 6.58 -10.93
N LYS A 86 -31.42 5.86 -11.42
CA LYS A 86 -31.35 4.44 -11.83
C LYS A 86 -30.20 4.05 -12.78
N HIS A 87 -29.52 5.01 -13.38
CA HIS A 87 -28.44 4.79 -14.36
C HIS A 87 -27.19 5.63 -14.12
N GLN A 88 -27.11 6.34 -13.00
CA GLN A 88 -25.95 7.17 -12.63
C GLN A 88 -25.35 6.63 -11.34
N HIS A 89 -24.17 6.04 -11.45
CA HIS A 89 -23.56 5.32 -10.34
C HIS A 89 -22.16 5.85 -10.10
N LEU A 90 -22.06 7.09 -9.60
CA LEU A 90 -20.83 7.60 -9.07
C LEU A 90 -20.77 7.23 -7.58
N ALA A 91 -19.84 6.39 -7.20
CA ALA A 91 -19.51 6.17 -5.81
C ALA A 91 -18.73 7.37 -5.24
N PHE A 92 -18.73 7.51 -3.93
CA PHE A 92 -17.98 8.56 -3.25
C PHE A 92 -16.47 8.41 -3.46
N THR A 93 -15.98 7.16 -3.33
CA THR A 93 -14.59 6.77 -3.62
C THR A 93 -14.57 5.37 -4.24
N PRO A 94 -13.41 4.83 -4.67
CA PRO A 94 -13.32 3.44 -5.11
C PRO A 94 -13.78 2.38 -4.09
N PHE A 95 -13.88 2.74 -2.81
CA PHE A 95 -14.21 1.80 -1.71
C PHE A 95 -15.53 2.11 -1.01
N LEU A 96 -16.01 3.33 -1.14
CA LEU A 96 -17.20 3.81 -0.45
C LEU A 96 -18.24 4.28 -1.44
N ILE A 97 -19.43 3.74 -1.31
CA ILE A 97 -20.57 4.15 -2.13
C ILE A 97 -20.96 5.60 -1.81
N GLY A 98 -20.99 5.97 -0.54
CA GLY A 98 -21.41 7.26 -0.01
C GLY A 98 -21.88 7.16 1.43
N ILE A 99 -22.46 8.22 1.95
CA ILE A 99 -23.08 8.21 3.28
C ILE A 99 -24.25 7.21 3.27
N SER A 100 -24.36 6.44 4.34
CA SER A 100 -25.46 5.47 4.51
C SER A 100 -26.82 6.15 4.54
N ALA A 101 -27.84 5.48 4.00
CA ALA A 101 -29.21 5.94 4.12
C ALA A 101 -29.71 5.80 5.58
N PRO A 102 -30.79 6.49 5.98
CA PRO A 102 -31.30 6.47 7.35
C PRO A 102 -31.51 5.07 7.93
N ASN A 103 -32.07 4.18 7.13
CA ASN A 103 -32.28 2.76 7.48
C ASN A 103 -31.05 1.87 7.35
N GLU A 104 -29.93 2.39 6.90
CA GLU A 104 -28.67 1.67 6.74
C GLU A 104 -27.60 2.10 7.77
N LEU A 105 -27.86 3.18 8.52
CA LEU A 105 -26.95 3.65 9.58
C LEU A 105 -26.69 2.57 10.63
N ARG A 106 -27.65 1.68 10.84
CA ARG A 106 -27.51 0.50 11.70
C ARG A 106 -27.87 -0.74 10.88
N PRO A 107 -26.87 -1.52 10.44
CA PRO A 107 -27.11 -2.77 9.74
C PRO A 107 -27.94 -3.75 10.58
N ASP A 108 -28.85 -4.51 9.95
CA ASP A 108 -29.67 -5.55 10.62
C ASP A 108 -28.79 -6.57 11.38
N ALA A 109 -27.58 -6.84 10.89
CA ALA A 109 -26.62 -7.72 11.54
C ALA A 109 -26.18 -7.23 12.95
N TRP A 110 -26.39 -5.96 13.26
CA TRP A 110 -26.05 -5.35 14.57
C TRP A 110 -27.23 -5.26 15.52
N GLU A 111 -28.45 -5.61 15.07
CA GLU A 111 -29.63 -5.59 15.90
C GLU A 111 -29.53 -6.58 17.07
N GLY A 112 -29.85 -6.07 18.28
CA GLY A 112 -29.82 -6.87 19.50
C GLY A 112 -28.44 -7.19 20.06
N ILE A 113 -27.40 -6.58 19.51
CA ILE A 113 -26.03 -6.67 20.01
C ILE A 113 -25.74 -5.37 20.78
N ASP A 114 -25.88 -5.38 22.10
CA ASP A 114 -25.67 -4.19 22.98
C ASP A 114 -24.29 -3.55 22.73
N GLU A 115 -23.31 -4.37 22.36
CA GLU A 115 -21.95 -3.96 22.10
C GLU A 115 -21.80 -3.07 20.88
N TYR A 116 -22.74 -3.12 19.94
CA TYR A 116 -22.74 -2.32 18.71
C TYR A 116 -23.67 -1.10 18.78
N GLU A 117 -24.32 -0.86 19.91
CA GLU A 117 -25.20 0.30 20.08
C GLU A 117 -24.50 1.65 19.88
N ASP A 118 -23.18 1.71 20.17
CA ASP A 118 -22.36 2.89 19.97
C ASP A 118 -22.01 3.17 18.51
N PHE A 119 -22.12 2.19 17.62
CA PHE A 119 -21.57 2.27 16.27
C PHE A 119 -22.63 2.66 15.23
N ILE A 120 -22.20 3.47 14.28
CA ILE A 120 -22.97 3.90 13.12
C ILE A 120 -22.18 3.57 11.86
N LEU A 121 -22.77 2.88 10.90
CA LEU A 121 -22.21 2.74 9.56
C LEU A 121 -22.36 4.07 8.82
N LEU A 122 -21.37 4.95 8.96
CA LEU A 122 -21.43 6.31 8.43
C LEU A 122 -21.31 6.34 6.89
N TYR A 123 -20.34 5.61 6.36
CA TYR A 123 -20.19 5.47 4.91
C TYR A 123 -20.34 4.01 4.52
N LYS A 124 -21.23 3.74 3.62
CA LYS A 124 -21.45 2.41 3.08
C LYS A 124 -20.31 2.01 2.14
N GLY A 125 -19.75 0.83 2.35
CA GLY A 125 -18.75 0.22 1.50
C GLY A 125 -19.31 -0.30 0.19
N ILE A 126 -18.42 -0.82 -0.65
CA ILE A 126 -18.74 -1.43 -1.93
C ILE A 126 -18.77 -2.95 -1.73
N GLY A 127 -19.86 -3.62 -2.11
CA GLY A 127 -19.98 -5.08 -2.01
C GLY A 127 -21.41 -5.54 -1.92
N HIS A 128 -21.62 -6.86 -1.75
CA HIS A 128 -22.93 -7.47 -1.62
C HIS A 128 -23.49 -7.29 -0.19
N ASP A 129 -22.62 -7.51 0.82
CA ASP A 129 -22.90 -7.20 2.23
C ASP A 129 -21.90 -6.14 2.68
N PRO A 130 -22.16 -4.89 2.33
CA PRO A 130 -21.13 -3.87 2.47
C PRO A 130 -20.94 -3.47 3.93
N GLY A 131 -19.74 -3.67 4.44
CA GLY A 131 -19.21 -2.89 5.55
C GLY A 131 -19.03 -1.43 5.13
N GLY A 132 -17.96 -0.81 5.53
CA GLY A 132 -17.63 0.57 5.20
C GLY A 132 -16.95 1.29 6.37
N LEU A 133 -17.07 2.61 6.43
CA LEU A 133 -16.57 3.38 7.57
C LEU A 133 -17.61 3.42 8.67
N VAL A 134 -17.28 2.80 9.79
CA VAL A 134 -18.04 2.80 11.02
C VAL A 134 -17.57 3.95 11.90
N TYR A 135 -18.49 4.71 12.46
CA TYR A 135 -18.26 5.80 13.37
C TYR A 135 -18.69 5.40 14.79
N SER A 136 -17.85 5.65 15.79
CA SER A 136 -18.17 5.50 17.20
C SER A 136 -18.68 6.82 17.77
N ARG A 137 -19.88 6.82 18.36
CA ARG A 137 -20.46 8.00 19.00
C ARG A 137 -19.73 8.39 20.30
N THR A 138 -19.09 7.40 20.95
CA THR A 138 -18.34 7.64 22.19
C THR A 138 -16.97 8.23 21.95
N THR A 139 -16.23 7.71 20.96
CA THR A 139 -14.84 8.14 20.70
C THR A 139 -14.75 9.18 19.59
N HIS A 140 -15.82 9.38 18.82
CA HIS A 140 -15.87 10.24 17.62
C HIS A 140 -14.83 9.87 16.54
N GLN A 141 -14.41 8.61 16.51
CA GLN A 141 -13.46 8.06 15.57
C GLN A 141 -14.15 7.16 14.56
N VAL A 142 -13.45 6.83 13.50
CA VAL A 142 -13.91 5.90 12.46
C VAL A 142 -12.96 4.73 12.29
N CYS A 143 -13.50 3.57 11.90
CA CYS A 143 -12.72 2.45 11.42
C CYS A 143 -13.34 1.86 10.17
N PHE A 144 -12.54 1.20 9.34
CA PHE A 144 -13.03 0.49 8.17
C PHE A 144 -13.34 -0.96 8.53
N VAL A 145 -14.56 -1.42 8.25
CA VAL A 145 -14.98 -2.82 8.34
C VAL A 145 -15.31 -3.33 6.94
N ARG A 146 -14.96 -4.58 6.63
CA ARG A 146 -15.20 -5.16 5.28
C ARG A 146 -16.64 -5.57 5.09
N ASP A 147 -17.22 -6.11 6.14
CA ASP A 147 -18.60 -6.55 6.18
C ASP A 147 -19.20 -6.25 7.57
N PRO A 148 -20.54 -6.31 7.71
CA PRO A 148 -21.21 -6.01 8.98
C PRO A 148 -20.94 -7.01 10.11
N PHE A 149 -20.32 -8.16 9.81
CA PHE A 149 -19.97 -9.18 10.81
C PHE A 149 -18.53 -9.03 11.33
N ASP A 150 -17.73 -8.16 10.71
CA ASP A 150 -16.42 -7.78 11.23
C ASP A 150 -16.58 -7.05 12.57
N GLU A 151 -15.79 -7.42 13.58
CA GLU A 151 -15.85 -6.78 14.89
C GLU A 151 -15.13 -5.42 14.87
N PRO A 152 -15.85 -4.28 14.95
CA PRO A 152 -15.22 -2.96 14.93
C PRO A 152 -14.24 -2.75 16.08
N ARG A 153 -14.42 -3.45 17.21
CA ARG A 153 -13.55 -3.33 18.39
C ARG A 153 -12.15 -3.85 18.18
N GLU A 154 -11.97 -4.81 17.27
CA GLU A 154 -10.66 -5.36 16.91
C GLU A 154 -9.93 -4.51 15.86
N ARG A 155 -10.54 -3.41 15.42
CA ARG A 155 -9.99 -2.53 14.38
C ARG A 155 -9.25 -1.35 14.99
N MET A 156 -8.33 -0.80 14.23
CA MET A 156 -7.74 0.50 14.55
C MET A 156 -8.72 1.61 14.21
N TRP A 157 -8.87 2.53 15.13
CA TRP A 157 -9.71 3.70 14.98
C TRP A 157 -8.88 4.93 14.65
N GLY A 158 -9.38 5.77 13.78
CA GLY A 158 -8.73 7.00 13.37
C GLY A 158 -9.72 8.15 13.22
N ASP A 159 -9.21 9.34 13.05
CA ASP A 159 -10.05 10.53 12.87
C ASP A 159 -10.66 10.57 11.48
N LEU A 160 -11.95 10.90 11.38
CA LEU A 160 -12.66 11.01 10.10
C LEU A 160 -11.97 11.98 9.14
N HIS A 161 -11.44 13.11 9.65
CA HIS A 161 -10.76 14.07 8.79
C HIS A 161 -9.48 13.48 8.16
N ALA A 162 -8.73 12.64 8.88
CA ALA A 162 -7.53 11.99 8.36
C ALA A 162 -7.87 11.00 7.23
N VAL A 163 -8.97 10.24 7.39
CA VAL A 163 -9.49 9.34 6.35
C VAL A 163 -9.87 10.12 5.08
N LEU A 164 -10.66 11.17 5.24
CA LEU A 164 -11.11 11.99 4.10
C LEU A 164 -9.95 12.72 3.42
N GLU A 165 -8.97 13.17 4.19
CA GLU A 165 -7.75 13.80 3.65
C GLU A 165 -6.92 12.81 2.84
N LEU A 166 -6.79 11.56 3.30
CA LEU A 166 -6.10 10.50 2.55
C LEU A 166 -6.80 10.23 1.21
N TYR A 167 -8.12 10.13 1.20
CA TYR A 167 -8.88 9.93 -0.05
C TYR A 167 -8.71 11.11 -1.00
N LEU A 168 -8.79 12.35 -0.50
CA LEU A 168 -8.58 13.53 -1.35
C LEU A 168 -7.15 13.58 -1.91
N ARG A 169 -6.13 13.29 -1.10
CA ARG A 169 -4.74 13.18 -1.58
C ARG A 169 -4.57 12.11 -2.64
N SER A 170 -5.24 10.96 -2.48
CA SER A 170 -5.22 9.88 -3.46
C SER A 170 -5.85 10.30 -4.79
N ILE A 171 -6.91 11.10 -4.75
CA ILE A 171 -7.53 11.71 -5.93
C ILE A 171 -6.59 12.74 -6.58
N GLU A 172 -6.03 13.64 -5.80
CA GLU A 172 -5.14 14.72 -6.28
C GLU A 172 -3.83 14.16 -6.86
N SER A 173 -3.32 13.07 -6.30
CA SER A 173 -2.12 12.39 -6.82
C SER A 173 -2.38 11.57 -8.07
N GLY A 174 -3.64 11.35 -8.46
CA GLY A 174 -4.03 10.52 -9.57
C GLY A 174 -4.04 9.02 -9.27
N LYS A 175 -4.02 8.65 -7.97
CA LYS A 175 -4.20 7.26 -7.53
C LYS A 175 -5.65 6.82 -7.74
N PHE A 176 -6.60 7.66 -7.36
CA PHE A 176 -8.02 7.48 -7.65
C PHE A 176 -8.42 8.38 -8.83
N VAL A 177 -8.82 7.76 -9.92
CA VAL A 177 -9.16 8.44 -11.16
C VAL A 177 -10.64 8.21 -11.48
N VAL A 178 -11.38 9.29 -11.72
CA VAL A 178 -12.76 9.16 -12.22
C VAL A 178 -12.72 8.65 -13.65
N ASP A 179 -13.35 7.52 -13.88
CA ASP A 179 -13.45 6.87 -15.18
C ASP A 179 -14.86 6.27 -15.34
N ALA A 180 -15.72 7.01 -16.01
CA ALA A 180 -17.12 6.63 -16.20
C ALA A 180 -17.32 5.35 -17.05
N GLU A 181 -16.29 4.96 -17.81
CA GLU A 181 -16.32 3.79 -18.68
C GLU A 181 -15.78 2.53 -17.97
N HIS A 182 -15.08 2.72 -16.85
CA HIS A 182 -14.50 1.62 -16.12
C HIS A 182 -15.55 0.86 -15.29
N PRO A 183 -15.66 -0.46 -15.41
CA PRO A 183 -16.69 -1.24 -14.71
C PRO A 183 -16.59 -1.23 -13.17
N GLY A 184 -15.50 -0.71 -12.61
CA GLY A 184 -15.29 -0.66 -11.16
C GLY A 184 -14.92 -2.00 -10.55
N PHE A 185 -14.45 -1.98 -9.31
CA PHE A 185 -14.24 -3.18 -8.52
C PHE A 185 -15.59 -3.80 -8.10
N GLY A 186 -15.79 -5.09 -8.31
CA GLY A 186 -16.93 -5.82 -7.77
C GLY A 186 -18.02 -6.21 -8.75
N ASN A 187 -17.79 -6.08 -10.05
CA ASN A 187 -18.82 -6.39 -11.07
C ASN A 187 -19.10 -7.90 -11.24
N ARG A 188 -18.76 -8.76 -10.27
CA ARG A 188 -19.14 -10.18 -10.33
C ARG A 188 -20.65 -10.43 -10.19
N ASP A 189 -21.38 -9.44 -9.62
CA ASP A 189 -22.79 -9.59 -9.27
C ASP A 189 -23.70 -8.56 -9.97
N GLY A 190 -23.26 -7.97 -11.08
CA GLY A 190 -24.09 -7.03 -11.83
C GLY A 190 -24.24 -5.65 -11.16
N LEU A 191 -23.43 -5.34 -10.13
CA LEU A 191 -23.35 -4.02 -9.54
C LEU A 191 -22.61 -3.09 -10.48
N VAL A 192 -23.28 -2.05 -10.84
CA VAL A 192 -22.98 -1.10 -11.91
C VAL A 192 -21.67 -0.35 -11.64
N THR A 193 -21.01 0.01 -12.70
CA THR A 193 -19.85 0.92 -12.77
C THR A 193 -19.89 2.00 -11.71
N GLN A 194 -18.86 2.03 -10.86
CA GLN A 194 -18.81 2.97 -9.75
C GLN A 194 -18.13 4.28 -10.10
N GLY A 195 -17.79 4.44 -11.38
CA GLY A 195 -17.19 5.66 -11.90
C GLY A 195 -15.75 5.91 -11.48
N TRP A 196 -15.08 4.96 -10.84
CA TRP A 196 -13.70 5.09 -10.38
C TRP A 196 -12.80 3.99 -10.90
N ARG A 197 -11.54 4.33 -11.10
CA ARG A 197 -10.43 3.41 -11.32
C ARG A 197 -9.31 3.72 -10.33
N VAL A 198 -8.75 2.71 -9.71
CA VAL A 198 -7.52 2.85 -8.93
C VAL A 198 -6.34 2.65 -9.87
N ALA A 199 -5.47 3.65 -9.98
CA ALA A 199 -4.24 3.50 -10.74
C ALA A 199 -3.29 2.56 -10.00
N GLU A 200 -2.65 1.61 -10.69
CA GLU A 200 -1.69 0.70 -10.08
C GLU A 200 -0.62 1.48 -9.32
N TRP A 201 -0.04 2.48 -9.94
CA TRP A 201 0.93 3.39 -9.37
C TRP A 201 0.86 4.76 -10.04
N THR A 202 1.43 5.75 -9.40
CA THR A 202 1.59 7.10 -9.93
C THR A 202 3.06 7.42 -10.14
N GLU A 203 3.37 8.37 -11.01
CA GLU A 203 4.75 8.83 -11.21
C GLU A 203 5.33 9.43 -9.90
N LYS A 204 4.47 9.97 -9.03
CA LYS A 204 4.88 10.48 -7.71
C LYS A 204 5.33 9.34 -6.79
N GLU A 205 4.54 8.26 -6.69
CA GLU A 205 4.89 7.07 -5.92
C GLU A 205 6.17 6.42 -6.44
N LEU A 206 6.29 6.28 -7.77
CA LEU A 206 7.51 5.74 -8.37
C LEU A 206 8.74 6.58 -8.04
N ARG A 207 8.64 7.91 -8.14
CA ARG A 207 9.75 8.80 -7.78
C ARG A 207 10.14 8.66 -6.33
N GLN A 208 9.18 8.60 -5.43
CA GLN A 208 9.43 8.39 -4.00
C GLN A 208 10.22 7.09 -3.78
N VAL A 209 9.80 5.99 -4.39
CA VAL A 209 10.52 4.71 -4.29
C VAL A 209 11.94 4.81 -4.87
N LEU A 210 12.11 5.49 -6.02
CA LEU A 210 13.42 5.66 -6.65
C LEU A 210 14.37 6.54 -5.82
N ASP A 211 13.85 7.63 -5.21
CA ASP A 211 14.63 8.53 -4.36
C ASP A 211 15.11 7.80 -3.09
N ILE A 212 14.25 7.01 -2.47
CA ILE A 212 14.60 6.19 -1.30
C ILE A 212 15.60 5.09 -1.68
N TRP A 213 15.38 4.41 -2.80
CA TRP A 213 16.32 3.42 -3.32
C TRP A 213 17.71 4.03 -3.56
N GLU A 214 17.78 5.22 -4.17
CA GLU A 214 19.05 5.92 -4.38
C GLU A 214 19.73 6.25 -3.04
N SER A 215 18.96 6.73 -2.05
CA SER A 215 19.47 7.02 -0.71
C SER A 215 20.05 5.78 -0.03
N LEU A 216 19.35 4.65 -0.10
CA LEU A 216 19.84 3.37 0.42
C LEU A 216 21.11 2.90 -0.30
N VAL A 217 21.14 2.97 -1.63
CA VAL A 217 22.33 2.61 -2.43
C VAL A 217 23.52 3.50 -2.08
N ASP A 218 23.30 4.78 -1.85
CA ASP A 218 24.37 5.72 -1.46
C ASP A 218 24.85 5.46 -0.04
N ALA A 219 23.96 5.20 0.92
CA ALA A 219 24.31 4.86 2.29
C ALA A 219 25.19 3.59 2.37
N VAL A 220 24.81 2.53 1.65
CA VAL A 220 25.62 1.31 1.55
C VAL A 220 26.95 1.58 0.85
N THR A 221 26.93 2.34 -0.27
CA THR A 221 28.16 2.64 -1.02
C THR A 221 29.17 3.44 -0.21
N ALA A 222 28.71 4.37 0.63
CA ALA A 222 29.57 5.19 1.50
C ALA A 222 30.27 4.34 2.58
N ARG A 223 29.69 3.20 2.95
CA ARG A 223 30.23 2.29 3.98
C ARG A 223 31.00 1.08 3.41
N LEU A 224 31.06 0.95 2.07
CA LEU A 224 31.90 -0.10 1.48
C LEU A 224 33.36 0.09 1.89
N PRO A 225 34.08 -0.98 2.30
CA PRO A 225 35.50 -0.90 2.58
C PRO A 225 36.23 -0.34 1.35
N GLU A 226 37.14 0.58 1.57
CA GLU A 226 38.05 1.01 0.49
C GLU A 226 38.70 -0.24 -0.08
N SER A 227 38.52 -0.49 -1.39
CA SER A 227 39.22 -1.57 -2.06
C SER A 227 40.72 -1.34 -1.80
N VAL A 228 41.31 -2.22 -1.00
CA VAL A 228 42.77 -2.24 -0.81
C VAL A 228 43.36 -2.33 -2.21
N GLY A 229 43.87 -1.18 -2.66
CA GLY A 229 44.44 -1.05 -3.97
C GLY A 229 45.43 -2.20 -4.16
N VAL A 230 45.29 -2.93 -5.24
CA VAL A 230 46.31 -3.88 -5.70
C VAL A 230 47.56 -3.04 -5.96
N SER A 231 48.32 -2.85 -4.91
CA SER A 231 49.65 -2.25 -4.95
C SER A 231 50.59 -3.28 -5.56
N GLY A 232 50.84 -3.12 -6.86
CA GLY A 232 51.85 -3.99 -7.46
C GLY A 232 51.91 -3.96 -9.00
N ALA A 233 51.96 -2.77 -9.58
CA ALA A 233 52.66 -2.60 -10.87
C ALA A 233 53.27 -1.19 -10.88
N LYS A 234 54.60 -1.14 -10.68
CA LYS A 234 55.39 0.04 -11.03
C LYS A 234 55.25 0.21 -12.55
N GLU A 235 54.48 1.18 -12.97
CA GLU A 235 54.55 1.65 -14.35
C GLU A 235 55.39 2.90 -14.41
N ASP A 236 56.33 2.79 -15.32
CA ASP A 236 57.35 3.75 -15.71
C ASP A 236 56.75 5.03 -16.29
N HIS A 237 57.40 6.15 -16.06
CA HIS A 237 56.98 7.47 -16.49
C HIS A 237 56.91 7.62 -18.00
N GLY A 238 55.75 7.91 -18.51
CA GLY A 238 55.55 8.52 -19.82
C GLY A 238 54.46 9.61 -19.67
N ASP A 239 54.86 10.87 -19.90
CA ASP A 239 53.98 12.04 -19.95
C ASP A 239 53.00 11.91 -21.14
N GLU A 240 51.82 11.31 -20.92
CA GLU A 240 50.70 11.38 -21.84
C GLU A 240 49.55 12.16 -21.21
N GLU A 241 49.10 13.21 -21.87
CA GLU A 241 47.91 14.00 -21.54
C GLU A 241 46.70 13.08 -21.31
N PRO A 242 45.92 13.27 -20.24
CA PRO A 242 44.73 12.45 -20.03
C PRO A 242 43.73 12.66 -21.17
N PRO A 243 43.17 11.58 -21.73
CA PRO A 243 42.19 11.67 -22.80
C PRO A 243 40.96 12.45 -22.35
N PRO A 244 40.31 13.21 -23.26
CA PRO A 244 39.16 14.03 -22.91
C PRO A 244 38.06 13.16 -22.33
N LYS A 245 37.57 13.54 -21.14
CA LYS A 245 36.44 12.88 -20.46
C LYS A 245 35.25 12.85 -21.43
N LYS A 246 35.03 11.70 -22.10
CA LYS A 246 33.80 11.46 -22.86
C LYS A 246 32.62 11.70 -21.90
N LYS A 247 31.77 12.68 -22.20
CA LYS A 247 30.48 12.85 -21.55
C LYS A 247 29.74 11.52 -21.69
N ARG A 248 29.62 10.76 -20.61
CA ARG A 248 28.79 9.55 -20.57
C ARG A 248 27.38 9.96 -20.97
N LYS A 249 26.87 9.35 -22.02
CA LYS A 249 25.48 9.48 -22.42
C LYS A 249 24.61 9.01 -21.24
N MET A 250 23.53 9.73 -20.96
CA MET A 250 22.57 9.52 -19.86
C MET A 250 21.70 8.26 -20.03
N GLU A 251 22.13 7.31 -20.87
CA GLU A 251 21.35 6.12 -21.26
C GLU A 251 21.66 4.85 -20.44
N ASP A 252 22.60 4.91 -19.46
CA ASP A 252 23.14 3.70 -18.82
C ASP A 252 22.87 3.63 -17.28
N PHE A 253 21.72 4.12 -16.79
CA PHE A 253 21.52 4.27 -15.35
C PHE A 253 20.52 3.29 -14.70
N GLY A 254 19.83 2.44 -15.45
CA GLY A 254 18.90 1.46 -14.88
C GLY A 254 19.61 0.30 -14.18
N LEU A 255 19.00 -0.20 -13.11
CA LEU A 255 19.42 -1.43 -12.45
C LEU A 255 19.45 -2.59 -13.46
N ILE A 256 18.40 -2.69 -14.28
CA ILE A 256 18.26 -3.63 -15.39
C ILE A 256 17.89 -2.84 -16.65
N PRO A 257 18.53 -3.08 -17.81
CA PRO A 257 18.14 -2.44 -19.06
C PRO A 257 16.66 -2.69 -19.38
N ALA A 258 15.95 -1.65 -19.86
CA ALA A 258 14.52 -1.74 -20.15
C ALA A 258 14.21 -2.85 -21.21
N GLU A 259 15.12 -3.08 -22.15
CA GLU A 259 14.98 -4.12 -23.17
C GLU A 259 14.94 -5.53 -22.56
N VAL A 260 15.63 -5.74 -21.42
CA VAL A 260 15.65 -7.02 -20.72
C VAL A 260 14.32 -7.26 -20.02
N SER A 261 13.82 -6.29 -19.24
CA SER A 261 12.55 -6.44 -18.50
C SER A 261 11.34 -6.43 -19.42
N ASN A 262 11.33 -5.61 -20.48
CA ASN A 262 10.24 -5.52 -21.45
C ASN A 262 10.11 -6.75 -22.36
N LYS A 263 11.14 -7.60 -22.39
CA LYS A 263 11.07 -8.89 -23.08
C LYS A 263 10.02 -9.82 -22.46
N TYR A 264 9.65 -9.57 -21.20
CA TYR A 264 8.74 -10.42 -20.41
C TYR A 264 7.53 -9.60 -19.95
N PRO A 265 6.46 -9.47 -20.77
CA PRO A 265 5.24 -8.74 -20.41
C PRO A 265 4.58 -9.22 -19.11
N ALA A 266 4.78 -10.48 -18.75
CA ALA A 266 4.26 -11.05 -17.50
C ALA A 266 4.95 -10.51 -16.22
N ILE A 267 6.08 -9.78 -16.34
CA ILE A 267 6.62 -9.02 -15.21
C ILE A 267 5.70 -7.81 -14.97
N PRO A 268 5.25 -7.56 -13.72
CA PRO A 268 4.37 -6.44 -13.42
C PRO A 268 4.91 -5.10 -13.91
N PRO A 269 4.06 -4.20 -14.42
CA PRO A 269 4.46 -2.92 -15.00
C PRO A 269 5.31 -2.08 -14.06
N PHE A 270 4.90 -1.96 -12.79
CA PHE A 270 5.69 -1.24 -11.79
C PHE A 270 7.11 -1.81 -11.64
N ALA A 271 7.24 -3.14 -11.53
CA ALA A 271 8.55 -3.80 -11.40
C ALA A 271 9.46 -3.49 -12.60
N ARG A 272 8.92 -3.54 -13.83
CA ARG A 272 9.68 -3.22 -15.06
C ARG A 272 10.19 -1.78 -15.05
N VAL A 273 9.33 -0.83 -14.67
CA VAL A 273 9.70 0.59 -14.65
C VAL A 273 10.69 0.86 -13.51
N PHE A 274 10.48 0.32 -12.32
CA PHE A 274 11.44 0.42 -11.22
C PHE A 274 12.81 -0.13 -11.63
N LEU A 275 12.88 -1.36 -12.11
CA LEU A 275 14.14 -2.00 -12.54
C LEU A 275 14.88 -1.20 -13.61
N SER A 276 14.16 -0.55 -14.54
CA SER A 276 14.76 0.22 -15.60
C SER A 276 15.24 1.62 -15.20
N ARG A 277 14.74 2.16 -14.09
CA ARG A 277 15.08 3.52 -13.62
C ARG A 277 15.91 3.53 -12.34
N ALA A 278 15.85 2.48 -11.54
CA ALA A 278 16.54 2.39 -10.25
C ALA A 278 18.06 2.42 -10.45
N LYS A 279 18.75 3.20 -9.60
CA LYS A 279 20.22 3.33 -9.61
C LYS A 279 20.88 1.97 -9.46
N LYS A 280 21.82 1.63 -10.36
CA LYS A 280 22.57 0.39 -10.28
C LYS A 280 23.65 0.46 -9.20
N PRO A 281 23.60 -0.38 -8.16
CA PRO A 281 24.62 -0.42 -7.12
C PRO A 281 25.90 -1.10 -7.63
N ARG A 282 27.01 -0.83 -6.91
CA ARG A 282 28.31 -1.51 -7.14
C ARG A 282 28.48 -2.77 -6.30
N PHE A 283 27.49 -3.10 -5.52
CA PHE A 283 27.44 -4.24 -4.60
C PHE A 283 26.27 -5.16 -4.98
N THR A 284 26.22 -6.33 -4.36
CA THR A 284 25.23 -7.37 -4.70
C THR A 284 24.21 -7.63 -3.58
N SER A 285 24.45 -7.17 -2.34
CA SER A 285 23.58 -7.40 -1.19
C SER A 285 22.94 -6.11 -0.72
N ILE A 286 21.60 -6.00 -0.79
CA ILE A 286 20.88 -4.79 -0.41
C ILE A 286 20.34 -4.81 1.03
N ALA A 287 20.11 -5.99 1.57
CA ALA A 287 19.73 -6.26 2.95
C ALA A 287 20.31 -7.61 3.36
N PRO A 288 20.31 -8.00 4.65
CA PRO A 288 20.91 -9.28 5.08
C PRO A 288 20.36 -10.45 4.27
N GLN A 289 21.23 -11.15 3.56
CA GLN A 289 20.92 -12.29 2.67
C GLN A 289 20.02 -11.97 1.45
N LEU A 290 19.68 -10.71 1.19
CA LEU A 290 18.89 -10.34 0.02
C LEU A 290 19.78 -9.74 -1.08
N ASP A 291 19.75 -10.37 -2.25
CA ASP A 291 20.57 -9.96 -3.37
C ASP A 291 19.85 -8.94 -4.28
N VAL A 292 20.62 -8.01 -4.80
CA VAL A 292 20.20 -7.12 -5.88
C VAL A 292 19.99 -7.96 -7.14
N PRO A 293 18.85 -7.85 -7.83
CA PRO A 293 18.60 -8.61 -9.05
C PRO A 293 19.58 -8.21 -10.17
N ASN A 294 20.00 -9.18 -10.94
CA ASN A 294 20.80 -8.98 -12.14
C ASN A 294 20.06 -9.47 -13.40
N GLU A 295 20.61 -9.20 -14.58
CA GLU A 295 19.98 -9.56 -15.85
C GLU A 295 19.70 -11.07 -15.97
N ALA A 296 20.63 -11.92 -15.51
CA ALA A 296 20.45 -13.38 -15.57
C ALA A 296 19.28 -13.85 -14.69
N PHE A 297 19.12 -13.22 -13.51
CA PHE A 297 17.99 -13.45 -12.64
C PHE A 297 16.67 -13.04 -13.31
N ILE A 298 16.62 -11.83 -13.90
CA ILE A 298 15.42 -11.33 -14.58
C ILE A 298 15.05 -12.19 -15.79
N HIS A 299 16.04 -12.64 -16.57
CA HIS A 299 15.77 -13.57 -17.67
C HIS A 299 15.14 -14.89 -17.19
N ARG A 300 15.62 -15.45 -16.07
CA ARG A 300 15.08 -16.68 -15.52
C ARG A 300 13.65 -16.48 -15.01
N VAL A 301 13.44 -15.52 -14.08
CA VAL A 301 12.13 -15.27 -13.48
C VAL A 301 11.12 -14.79 -14.52
N GLY A 302 11.54 -13.90 -15.42
CA GLY A 302 10.68 -13.41 -16.48
C GLY A 302 10.23 -14.50 -17.45
N ALA A 303 11.12 -15.43 -17.82
CA ALA A 303 10.76 -16.56 -18.67
C ALA A 303 9.77 -17.53 -17.96
N GLU A 304 9.95 -17.78 -16.67
CA GLU A 304 9.04 -18.60 -15.87
C GLU A 304 7.65 -17.97 -15.77
N LEU A 305 7.59 -16.67 -15.48
CA LEU A 305 6.32 -15.92 -15.47
C LEU A 305 5.64 -15.92 -16.84
N GLN A 306 6.39 -15.67 -17.91
CA GLN A 306 5.85 -15.65 -19.27
C GLN A 306 5.35 -17.04 -19.71
N ALA A 307 6.01 -18.12 -19.29
CA ALA A 307 5.54 -19.47 -19.55
C ALA A 307 4.23 -19.78 -18.83
N ARG A 308 4.01 -19.18 -17.65
CA ARG A 308 2.79 -19.33 -16.87
C ARG A 308 1.66 -18.43 -17.38
N TYR A 309 1.99 -17.25 -17.89
CA TYR A 309 1.06 -16.25 -18.43
C TYR A 309 1.40 -15.92 -19.88
N PRO A 310 1.18 -16.85 -20.82
CA PRO A 310 1.61 -16.69 -22.21
C PRO A 310 0.90 -15.52 -22.93
N ASP A 311 -0.32 -15.20 -22.48
CA ASP A 311 -1.16 -14.15 -23.08
C ASP A 311 -0.88 -12.73 -22.52
N ALA A 312 0.05 -12.60 -21.56
CA ALA A 312 0.43 -11.29 -21.03
C ALA A 312 1.02 -10.42 -22.15
N SER A 313 0.54 -9.18 -22.27
CA SER A 313 0.94 -8.20 -23.27
C SER A 313 1.39 -6.90 -22.65
N LEU A 314 2.32 -6.19 -23.30
CA LEU A 314 2.77 -4.86 -22.89
C LEU A 314 1.68 -3.80 -23.01
N ASP A 315 0.76 -3.97 -23.95
CA ASP A 315 -0.27 -3.00 -24.30
C ASP A 315 -1.59 -3.22 -23.58
N THR A 316 -1.72 -4.34 -22.88
CA THR A 316 -2.96 -4.63 -22.15
C THR A 316 -2.96 -3.93 -20.82
N HIS A 317 -3.73 -2.85 -20.75
CA HIS A 317 -4.41 -2.40 -19.53
C HIS A 317 -5.47 -3.44 -19.06
N GLN A 318 -5.37 -4.69 -19.51
CA GLN A 318 -6.25 -5.76 -19.06
C GLN A 318 -5.78 -6.24 -17.68
N HIS A 319 -6.32 -5.55 -16.72
CA HIS A 319 -6.03 -5.54 -15.30
C HIS A 319 -6.31 -6.86 -14.57
N GLU A 320 -6.84 -7.91 -15.21
CA GLU A 320 -7.35 -9.07 -14.47
C GLU A 320 -6.30 -10.15 -14.15
N LEU A 321 -5.17 -10.19 -14.85
CA LEU A 321 -4.16 -11.24 -14.64
C LEU A 321 -2.79 -10.71 -14.20
N ALA A 322 -2.35 -9.56 -14.74
CA ALA A 322 -1.10 -8.93 -14.33
C ALA A 322 -1.17 -8.38 -12.91
N ASP A 323 -2.36 -7.97 -12.48
CA ASP A 323 -2.62 -7.31 -11.19
C ASP A 323 -2.42 -8.20 -9.97
N CYS A 324 -2.32 -9.51 -10.16
CA CYS A 324 -2.25 -10.46 -9.05
C CYS A 324 -0.99 -11.33 -9.05
N THR A 325 -0.04 -11.08 -9.96
CA THR A 325 1.15 -11.93 -10.05
C THR A 325 2.27 -11.43 -9.16
N PRO A 326 2.59 -12.12 -8.06
CA PRO A 326 3.74 -11.76 -7.24
C PRO A 326 5.02 -11.84 -8.06
N PHE A 327 5.88 -10.83 -7.92
CA PHE A 327 7.18 -10.76 -8.57
C PHE A 327 8.30 -10.72 -7.53
N LEU A 328 9.21 -11.70 -7.54
CA LEU A 328 10.36 -11.73 -6.67
C LEU A 328 11.35 -10.63 -7.07
N LEU A 329 11.40 -9.55 -6.29
CA LEU A 329 12.25 -8.40 -6.56
C LEU A 329 13.67 -8.61 -6.02
N PHE A 330 13.80 -8.93 -4.74
CA PHE A 330 15.08 -9.18 -4.09
C PHE A 330 15.15 -10.63 -3.58
N PRO A 331 15.83 -11.52 -4.32
CA PRO A 331 15.90 -12.92 -3.94
C PRO A 331 16.82 -13.13 -2.72
N TRP A 332 16.48 -14.12 -1.90
CA TRP A 332 17.35 -14.63 -0.85
C TRP A 332 18.57 -15.31 -1.47
N ARG A 333 19.75 -15.06 -0.92
CA ARG A 333 21.04 -15.52 -1.49
C ARG A 333 21.20 -17.03 -1.49
N ALA A 334 20.74 -17.72 -0.44
CA ALA A 334 20.83 -19.16 -0.38
C ALA A 334 19.75 -19.82 -1.25
N PRO A 335 20.10 -20.75 -2.14
CA PRO A 335 19.11 -21.47 -2.92
C PRO A 335 18.32 -22.46 -2.05
N GLY A 336 17.00 -22.48 -2.23
CA GLY A 336 16.18 -23.62 -1.85
C GLY A 336 15.84 -23.74 -0.37
N VAL A 337 15.28 -22.71 0.23
CA VAL A 337 14.59 -22.91 1.50
C VAL A 337 13.17 -23.38 1.20
N GLN A 338 12.83 -24.56 1.71
CA GLN A 338 11.50 -25.11 1.65
C GLN A 338 10.64 -24.48 2.76
N PHE A 339 9.36 -24.29 2.49
CA PHE A 339 8.40 -23.98 3.55
C PHE A 339 8.50 -25.05 4.65
N SER A 340 8.43 -24.63 5.90
CA SER A 340 8.60 -25.52 7.05
C SER A 340 7.45 -26.52 7.17
N SER A 341 6.28 -26.21 6.57
CA SER A 341 5.12 -27.11 6.53
C SER A 341 4.26 -26.92 5.28
N GLN A 342 3.48 -27.95 4.93
CA GLN A 342 2.47 -27.89 3.87
C GLN A 342 1.37 -26.87 4.23
N ASP A 343 1.01 -26.79 5.51
CA ASP A 343 -0.02 -25.85 6.00
C ASP A 343 0.38 -24.39 5.77
N GLU A 344 1.67 -24.03 5.92
CA GLU A 344 2.15 -22.70 5.59
C GLU A 344 2.10 -22.42 4.10
N ARG A 345 2.49 -23.40 3.29
CA ARG A 345 2.39 -23.32 1.82
C ARG A 345 0.94 -23.12 1.39
N ASP A 346 0.03 -23.93 1.93
CA ASP A 346 -1.40 -23.89 1.59
C ASP A 346 -2.05 -22.57 2.06
N ARG A 347 -1.68 -22.08 3.24
CA ARG A 347 -2.11 -20.79 3.74
C ARG A 347 -1.61 -19.65 2.85
N TRP A 348 -0.36 -19.66 2.46
CA TRP A 348 0.23 -18.70 1.55
C TRP A 348 -0.41 -18.75 0.16
N GLN A 349 -0.70 -19.96 -0.33
CA GLN A 349 -1.43 -20.17 -1.59
C GLN A 349 -2.90 -19.76 -1.50
N SER A 350 -3.58 -20.00 -0.38
CA SER A 350 -4.98 -19.65 -0.19
C SER A 350 -5.20 -18.14 -0.05
N LEU A 351 -4.32 -17.45 0.66
CA LEU A 351 -4.35 -15.98 0.76
C LEU A 351 -4.18 -15.29 -0.59
N ARG A 352 -3.57 -15.96 -1.57
CA ARG A 352 -3.20 -15.38 -2.86
C ARG A 352 -3.84 -16.07 -4.07
N LYS A 353 -4.73 -17.02 -3.89
CA LYS A 353 -5.47 -17.78 -4.95
C LYS A 353 -4.61 -18.33 -6.11
N GLN A 354 -3.27 -18.30 -6.00
CA GLN A 354 -2.38 -18.71 -7.08
C GLN A 354 -1.13 -19.39 -6.51
N SER A 355 -0.84 -20.60 -6.98
CA SER A 355 0.35 -21.40 -6.66
C SER A 355 1.60 -20.90 -7.39
N ILE A 356 1.93 -19.61 -7.27
CA ILE A 356 2.95 -18.96 -8.10
C ILE A 356 4.30 -18.89 -7.44
N LEU A 357 4.31 -18.95 -6.12
CA LEU A 357 5.56 -18.87 -5.40
C LEU A 357 6.17 -20.27 -5.40
N ASP A 358 7.06 -20.50 -6.36
CA ASP A 358 8.05 -21.55 -6.20
C ASP A 358 8.71 -21.38 -4.83
N ASP A 359 9.30 -22.42 -4.28
CA ASP A 359 9.94 -22.48 -2.94
C ASP A 359 11.08 -21.44 -2.75
N ARG A 360 10.94 -20.27 -3.38
CA ARG A 360 11.91 -19.16 -3.29
C ARG A 360 11.46 -18.17 -2.24
N VAL A 361 12.41 -17.75 -1.44
CA VAL A 361 12.24 -16.73 -0.42
C VAL A 361 12.91 -15.42 -0.83
N GLY A 362 12.48 -14.33 -0.24
CA GLY A 362 12.95 -12.98 -0.56
C GLY A 362 11.83 -11.95 -0.50
N LEU A 363 12.10 -10.74 -1.00
CA LEU A 363 11.11 -9.69 -1.08
C LEU A 363 10.35 -9.78 -2.40
N TYR A 364 9.04 -9.92 -2.28
CA TYR A 364 8.10 -9.95 -3.39
C TYR A 364 7.36 -8.63 -3.51
N LEU A 365 7.23 -8.14 -4.74
CA LEU A 365 6.17 -7.20 -5.09
C LEU A 365 4.89 -8.00 -5.31
N VAL A 366 3.88 -7.66 -4.57
CA VAL A 366 2.59 -8.32 -4.63
C VAL A 366 1.54 -7.26 -4.91
N PRO A 367 1.12 -7.11 -6.16
CA PRO A 367 0.09 -6.17 -6.51
C PRO A 367 -1.17 -6.44 -5.69
N ASP A 368 -1.69 -5.42 -5.07
CA ASP A 368 -2.99 -5.43 -4.43
C ASP A 368 -3.88 -4.33 -5.02
N VAL A 369 -5.09 -4.22 -4.51
CA VAL A 369 -6.07 -3.26 -5.03
C VAL A 369 -5.58 -1.82 -4.93
N LEU A 370 -4.72 -1.52 -3.96
CA LEU A 370 -4.28 -0.16 -3.66
C LEU A 370 -2.88 0.16 -4.15
N HIS A 371 -2.02 -0.84 -4.14
CA HIS A 371 -0.61 -0.66 -4.45
C HIS A 371 -0.11 -1.77 -5.35
N ALA A 372 0.14 -1.46 -6.62
CA ALA A 372 0.84 -2.38 -7.53
C ALA A 372 2.24 -2.76 -7.02
N HIS A 373 2.75 -2.00 -6.07
CA HIS A 373 4.05 -2.19 -5.43
C HIS A 373 3.96 -2.54 -3.95
N ALA A 374 2.82 -3.05 -3.48
CA ALA A 374 2.75 -3.68 -2.18
C ALA A 374 3.78 -4.80 -2.09
N SER A 375 4.39 -4.96 -0.94
CA SER A 375 5.53 -5.84 -0.80
C SER A 375 5.32 -6.83 0.33
N THR A 376 5.85 -8.02 0.16
CA THR A 376 5.86 -9.06 1.19
C THR A 376 7.24 -9.67 1.26
N LEU A 377 7.84 -9.66 2.44
CA LEU A 377 9.08 -10.36 2.70
C LEU A 377 8.77 -11.78 3.16
N LEU A 378 9.21 -12.75 2.38
CA LEU A 378 9.13 -14.17 2.71
C LEU A 378 10.51 -14.64 3.19
N LEU A 379 10.62 -15.01 4.46
CA LEU A 379 11.84 -15.48 5.08
C LEU A 379 11.93 -17.02 5.07
N PRO A 380 13.14 -17.62 5.13
CA PRO A 380 13.32 -19.07 5.21
C PRO A 380 12.99 -19.67 6.59
N PHE A 381 12.58 -18.85 7.53
CA PHE A 381 12.22 -19.20 8.90
C PHE A 381 11.03 -18.37 9.37
N GLN A 382 10.37 -18.81 10.42
CA GLN A 382 9.25 -18.09 11.01
C GLN A 382 9.72 -17.01 11.98
N LEU A 383 8.96 -15.91 12.05
CA LEU A 383 9.02 -14.89 13.09
C LEU A 383 7.69 -14.81 13.82
N GLY A 384 7.69 -14.26 15.02
CA GLY A 384 6.49 -14.09 15.85
C GLY A 384 6.30 -15.18 16.92
N GLU A 385 7.26 -16.08 17.10
CA GLU A 385 7.23 -17.05 18.21
C GLU A 385 7.23 -16.37 19.59
N LYS A 386 7.94 -15.26 19.71
CA LYS A 386 8.02 -14.47 20.93
C LYS A 386 6.97 -13.36 21.00
N ARG A 387 6.19 -13.17 19.95
CA ARG A 387 5.12 -12.17 19.84
C ARG A 387 5.59 -10.71 19.94
N HIS A 388 6.82 -10.41 19.53
CA HIS A 388 7.35 -9.06 19.48
C HIS A 388 7.29 -8.45 18.08
N VAL A 389 7.11 -9.27 17.03
CA VAL A 389 7.02 -8.76 15.66
C VAL A 389 5.84 -7.80 15.55
N VAL A 390 6.15 -6.56 15.15
CA VAL A 390 5.17 -5.52 14.91
C VAL A 390 4.90 -5.46 13.40
N MET A 391 3.62 -5.54 13.04
CA MET A 391 3.16 -5.38 11.66
C MET A 391 3.14 -3.90 11.27
N GLY A 392 3.01 -3.60 9.99
CA GLY A 392 3.00 -2.24 9.48
C GLY A 392 1.90 -1.34 10.05
N ASP A 393 0.81 -1.89 10.57
CA ASP A 393 -0.27 -1.18 11.25
C ASP A 393 -0.09 -1.05 12.77
N GLY A 394 1.08 -1.44 13.29
CA GLY A 394 1.38 -1.39 14.73
C GLY A 394 0.83 -2.56 15.55
N SER A 395 0.06 -3.46 14.95
CA SER A 395 -0.40 -4.67 15.63
C SER A 395 0.69 -5.74 15.71
N THR A 396 0.61 -6.62 16.71
CA THR A 396 1.54 -7.74 16.84
C THR A 396 1.04 -8.97 16.05
N VAL A 397 1.97 -9.81 15.63
CA VAL A 397 1.65 -11.04 14.92
C VAL A 397 1.06 -12.08 15.87
N ASP A 398 -0.15 -12.57 15.57
CA ASP A 398 -0.85 -13.57 16.40
C ASP A 398 -0.21 -14.96 16.37
N ARG A 399 0.41 -15.32 15.26
CA ARG A 399 1.00 -16.65 15.00
C ARG A 399 2.32 -16.51 14.27
N PRO A 400 3.30 -17.36 14.60
CA PRO A 400 4.55 -17.43 13.87
C PRO A 400 4.29 -17.65 12.37
N ALA A 401 4.98 -16.87 11.53
CA ALA A 401 4.88 -16.99 10.08
C ALA A 401 6.18 -16.56 9.38
N GLN A 402 6.42 -17.09 8.18
CA GLN A 402 7.56 -16.71 7.36
C GLN A 402 7.39 -15.33 6.72
N ASP A 403 6.15 -14.87 6.58
CA ASP A 403 5.74 -13.57 6.05
C ASP A 403 5.33 -12.56 7.14
N ALA A 404 5.68 -12.82 8.40
CA ALA A 404 5.25 -12.00 9.53
C ALA A 404 5.78 -10.56 9.46
N LEU A 405 7.05 -10.41 9.04
CA LEU A 405 7.69 -9.10 8.96
C LEU A 405 7.18 -8.30 7.75
N TYR A 406 6.93 -7.01 7.95
CA TYR A 406 6.34 -6.09 6.98
C TYR A 406 4.93 -6.49 6.49
N ARG A 407 4.30 -7.43 7.18
CA ARG A 407 2.92 -7.76 6.92
C ARG A 407 2.05 -6.58 7.33
N HIS A 408 1.11 -6.22 6.47
CA HIS A 408 0.07 -5.29 6.86
C HIS A 408 -1.03 -6.06 7.57
N GLY A 409 -1.42 -5.60 8.75
CA GLY A 409 -2.58 -6.11 9.46
C GLY A 409 -3.89 -5.75 8.76
N VAL A 410 -4.96 -6.37 9.22
CA VAL A 410 -6.32 -6.05 8.76
C VAL A 410 -6.89 -4.78 9.40
N CYS A 411 -6.09 -4.11 10.21
CA CYS A 411 -6.53 -3.06 11.12
C CYS A 411 -6.33 -1.64 10.59
N ASN A 412 -6.19 -1.43 9.28
CA ASN A 412 -6.10 -0.08 8.75
C ASN A 412 -7.46 0.63 8.86
N PRO A 413 -7.54 1.79 9.55
CA PRO A 413 -8.80 2.52 9.69
C PRO A 413 -9.29 3.16 8.41
N PHE A 414 -8.46 3.21 7.36
CA PHE A 414 -8.69 4.01 6.16
C PHE A 414 -9.22 3.20 4.98
N MET A 415 -8.83 1.94 4.87
CA MET A 415 -9.04 1.15 3.65
C MET A 415 -9.14 -0.35 3.97
N PRO A 416 -9.86 -1.12 3.13
CA PRO A 416 -9.77 -2.57 3.17
C PRO A 416 -8.37 -3.00 2.78
N ASP A 417 -7.86 -4.06 3.39
CA ASP A 417 -6.57 -4.73 3.13
C ASP A 417 -5.63 -4.07 2.12
N HIS A 418 -4.47 -3.71 2.58
CA HIS A 418 -3.39 -3.29 1.70
C HIS A 418 -2.06 -3.85 2.19
N GLY A 419 -1.16 -4.11 1.28
CA GLY A 419 0.19 -4.55 1.60
C GLY A 419 1.10 -3.38 1.96
N THR A 420 2.24 -3.67 2.58
CA THR A 420 3.24 -2.64 2.90
C THR A 420 3.88 -2.09 1.61
N PRO A 421 3.87 -0.78 1.38
CA PRO A 421 4.51 -0.18 0.22
C PRO A 421 6.02 -0.46 0.20
N LEU A 422 6.59 -0.68 -1.00
CA LEU A 422 8.04 -0.87 -1.17
C LEU A 422 8.84 0.30 -0.58
N ALA A 423 8.34 1.53 -0.73
CA ALA A 423 8.97 2.71 -0.17
C ALA A 423 9.20 2.60 1.34
N ALA A 424 8.19 2.18 2.10
CA ALA A 424 8.28 2.04 3.55
C ALA A 424 9.33 1.00 3.97
N ILE A 425 9.41 -0.13 3.26
CA ILE A 425 10.43 -1.15 3.51
C ILE A 425 11.84 -0.62 3.20
N LEU A 426 12.00 0.08 2.08
CA LEU A 426 13.30 0.65 1.71
C LEU A 426 13.75 1.76 2.67
N VAL A 427 12.82 2.55 3.24
CA VAL A 427 13.12 3.52 4.31
C VAL A 427 13.66 2.78 5.53
N ASN A 428 12.96 1.76 5.99
CA ASN A 428 13.39 0.97 7.14
C ASN A 428 14.79 0.36 6.90
N TRP A 429 15.07 -0.19 5.73
CA TRP A 429 16.40 -0.73 5.40
C TRP A 429 17.47 0.37 5.34
N TRP A 430 17.12 1.54 4.82
CA TRP A 430 18.02 2.69 4.82
C TRP A 430 18.37 3.15 6.24
N GLU A 431 17.38 3.21 7.13
CA GLU A 431 17.58 3.55 8.55
C GLU A 431 18.46 2.52 9.27
N GLN A 432 18.26 1.23 9.02
CA GLN A 432 19.11 0.15 9.57
C GLN A 432 20.59 0.32 9.15
N VAL A 433 20.84 0.76 7.92
CA VAL A 433 22.20 1.04 7.42
C VAL A 433 22.73 2.36 8.00
N GLU A 434 21.94 3.43 8.02
CA GLU A 434 22.36 4.75 8.52
C GLU A 434 22.67 4.73 10.02
N ASN A 435 21.94 3.95 10.80
CA ASN A 435 22.12 3.79 12.25
C ASN A 435 23.18 2.74 12.61
N ASP A 436 23.90 2.19 11.62
CA ASP A 436 24.91 1.13 11.78
C ASP A 436 24.37 -0.16 12.44
N SER A 437 23.04 -0.36 12.43
CA SER A 437 22.38 -1.61 12.89
C SER A 437 22.71 -2.77 11.94
N TRP A 438 22.85 -2.47 10.64
CA TRP A 438 23.35 -3.40 9.64
C TRP A 438 24.75 -2.99 9.18
N SER A 439 25.71 -3.90 9.34
CA SER A 439 27.08 -3.69 8.85
C SER A 439 27.14 -3.84 7.31
N VAL A 440 28.17 -3.25 6.73
CA VAL A 440 28.42 -3.30 5.28
C VAL A 440 29.80 -3.89 5.01
N ASN A 441 29.89 -4.88 4.10
CA ASN A 441 31.12 -5.46 3.62
C ASN A 441 31.33 -5.23 2.12
N VAL A 442 32.32 -5.85 1.50
CA VAL A 442 32.64 -5.69 0.06
C VAL A 442 31.49 -6.09 -0.87
N SER A 443 30.55 -6.91 -0.40
CA SER A 443 29.37 -7.38 -1.15
C SER A 443 28.15 -6.51 -0.95
N GLY A 444 28.19 -5.52 -0.06
CA GLY A 444 27.05 -4.70 0.37
C GLY A 444 26.66 -4.98 1.81
N VAL A 445 25.36 -4.95 2.12
CA VAL A 445 24.84 -5.22 3.45
C VAL A 445 25.22 -6.65 3.89
N ASP A 446 25.86 -6.72 5.05
CA ASP A 446 26.33 -7.99 5.66
C ASP A 446 25.33 -8.49 6.70
N GLY A 447 25.43 -9.77 7.04
CA GLY A 447 24.63 -10.41 8.07
C GLY A 447 23.80 -11.57 7.53
N GLY A 448 23.22 -12.29 8.48
CA GLY A 448 22.45 -13.51 8.25
C GLY A 448 21.04 -13.43 8.85
N GLU A 449 20.48 -14.60 9.10
CA GLU A 449 19.14 -14.75 9.68
C GLU A 449 18.99 -14.09 11.06
N GLU A 450 20.11 -14.05 11.82
CA GLU A 450 20.15 -13.49 13.17
C GLU A 450 19.74 -12.02 13.22
N LEU A 451 20.03 -11.25 12.16
CA LEU A 451 19.60 -9.84 12.07
C LEU A 451 18.09 -9.73 11.89
N TRP A 452 17.51 -10.57 11.03
CA TRP A 452 16.07 -10.59 10.87
C TRP A 452 15.32 -11.10 12.11
N LYS A 453 15.92 -12.06 12.86
CA LYS A 453 15.33 -12.59 14.10
C LYS A 453 15.28 -11.57 15.24
N LYS A 454 16.01 -10.48 15.14
CA LYS A 454 15.90 -9.32 16.04
C LYS A 454 14.51 -8.69 16.00
N ALA A 455 13.82 -8.73 14.88
CA ALA A 455 12.45 -8.24 14.76
C ALA A 455 11.45 -8.93 15.71
N ASP A 456 11.79 -10.12 16.25
CA ASP A 456 10.99 -10.84 17.23
C ASP A 456 11.62 -10.78 18.64
N THR A 457 12.23 -9.65 19.01
CA THR A 457 12.77 -9.39 20.34
C THR A 457 12.15 -8.12 20.91
N GLU A 458 12.02 -8.07 22.24
CA GLU A 458 11.48 -6.89 22.93
C GLU A 458 12.36 -5.65 22.72
N GLU A 459 13.65 -5.82 22.55
CA GLU A 459 14.64 -4.74 22.44
C GLU A 459 14.64 -4.10 21.04
N ASP A 460 14.56 -4.93 19.98
CA ASP A 460 14.84 -4.47 18.62
C ASP A 460 13.59 -4.46 17.71
N ALA A 461 12.41 -4.92 18.17
CA ALA A 461 11.23 -5.08 17.32
C ALA A 461 10.76 -3.75 16.68
N GLU A 462 10.88 -2.64 17.41
CA GLU A 462 10.49 -1.30 16.94
C GLU A 462 11.37 -0.84 15.76
N ASP A 463 12.62 -1.28 15.68
CA ASP A 463 13.55 -0.93 14.61
C ASP A 463 13.11 -1.47 13.24
N PHE A 464 12.23 -2.48 13.23
CA PHE A 464 11.71 -3.11 12.01
C PHE A 464 10.31 -2.62 11.64
N GLN A 465 9.72 -1.73 12.44
CA GLN A 465 8.42 -1.18 12.14
C GLN A 465 8.49 -0.26 10.93
N THR A 466 7.55 -0.43 10.01
CA THR A 466 7.39 0.49 8.87
C THR A 466 6.33 1.54 9.18
N ASP A 467 6.56 2.77 8.75
CA ASP A 467 5.52 3.80 8.82
C ASP A 467 4.47 3.52 7.72
N TRP A 468 3.22 3.33 8.13
CA TRP A 468 2.10 3.05 7.23
C TRP A 468 1.40 4.32 6.70
N SER A 469 1.83 5.49 7.17
CA SER A 469 1.28 6.78 6.75
C SER A 469 1.81 7.28 5.40
N CYS A 470 2.61 6.47 4.71
CA CYS A 470 3.22 6.82 3.42
C CYS A 470 2.30 6.55 2.23
#